data_ef84f9262eee186caa90c832435a3e06
#
_entry.id   ef84f9262eee186caa90c832435a3e06
#
_cell.length_a   1.000
_cell.length_b   1.000
_cell.length_c   1.000
_cell.angle_alpha   90.00
_cell.angle_beta   90.00
_cell.angle_gamma   90.00
#
_symmetry.space_group_name_H-M   'P 1'
#
loop_
_entity.id
_entity.type
_entity.pdbx_description
1 polymer ?
#
loop_
_entity_poly.entity_id
_entity_poly.type
_entity_poly.pdbx_seq_one_letter_code
_entity_poly.pdbx_strand_id
1 'polypeptide(L)'
;MAERVRRTRLAEVRRAHGFSQERLAEAIGMEVSAVRRWERGEQCPRPGQRRALCTVLGLTPAELEALLETDEPEPSPPERDDALDALELSRLAQASDVGGGVLDELDERFDELATRYQTVPPEALLAEVRRHCAYVGELWDKRATLAERRRLHALGGWLSLLAATLHVDLRSPGPARSRLRTARLLARHAGHAELEAWTFETEAWRALTTGDHRRAADLSRAALHRAPRGSSVEIQATAQEGRARARMGERRAAYEAIDRVRNLAAGMQLTARREHHYQYDPAKASSYEATTLAWVGDPAAEAPAREVIGGAPPADATAWPRRIVTAHIDLALALLTQDRLDEACEAARTALTSGRVLPANRWRVTEILTAVESRTLPEARDLREAYETHGPRPRPDTRDARTGRAETDRCT
;
A
#
# COMPACT_ATOMS: atom_id res chain seq x y z
N MET A 1 -25.48 28.04 57.26
CA MET A 1 -26.70 28.83 56.95
C MET A 1 -27.09 28.44 55.52
N ALA A 2 -28.22 27.75 55.34
CA ALA A 2 -28.66 27.37 54.02
C ALA A 2 -28.99 28.64 53.21
N GLU A 3 -28.37 28.82 52.07
CA GLU A 3 -28.63 29.87 51.11
C GLU A 3 -30.07 29.69 50.58
N ARG A 4 -30.93 30.67 50.85
CA ARG A 4 -32.34 30.57 50.46
C ARG A 4 -32.47 30.81 48.97
N VAL A 5 -32.75 29.77 48.22
CA VAL A 5 -32.99 29.81 46.77
C VAL A 5 -34.23 30.63 46.48
N ARG A 6 -34.09 31.70 45.69
CA ARG A 6 -35.19 32.62 45.31
C ARG A 6 -35.94 32.07 44.11
N ARG A 7 -37.28 32.15 44.12
CA ARG A 7 -38.12 31.84 42.94
C ARG A 7 -38.20 33.04 42.02
N THR A 8 -37.12 33.34 41.32
CA THR A 8 -37.00 34.51 40.46
C THR A 8 -38.00 34.47 39.29
N ARG A 9 -38.32 33.30 38.75
CA ARG A 9 -39.27 33.11 37.64
C ARG A 9 -40.69 33.53 37.99
N LEU A 10 -41.17 33.26 39.19
CA LEU A 10 -42.52 33.73 39.64
C LEU A 10 -42.59 35.25 39.67
N ALA A 11 -41.53 35.92 40.13
CA ALA A 11 -41.46 37.38 40.15
C ALA A 11 -41.35 37.98 38.73
N GLU A 12 -40.72 37.29 37.79
CA GLU A 12 -40.63 37.68 36.38
C GLU A 12 -41.98 37.60 35.69
N VAL A 13 -42.70 36.48 35.82
CA VAL A 13 -44.03 36.30 35.25
C VAL A 13 -44.99 37.32 35.80
N ARG A 14 -44.99 37.60 37.12
CA ARG A 14 -45.82 38.67 37.73
C ARG A 14 -45.54 40.02 37.06
N ARG A 15 -44.25 40.38 36.88
CA ARG A 15 -43.88 41.67 36.26
C ARG A 15 -44.25 41.69 34.78
N ALA A 16 -44.08 40.61 34.05
CA ALA A 16 -44.48 40.51 32.63
C ALA A 16 -45.97 40.75 32.44
N HIS A 17 -46.81 40.36 33.43
CA HIS A 17 -48.26 40.62 33.44
C HIS A 17 -48.62 41.98 34.03
N GLY A 18 -47.65 42.87 34.28
CA GLY A 18 -47.89 44.24 34.73
C GLY A 18 -48.27 44.40 36.17
N PHE A 19 -48.11 43.37 37.04
CA PHE A 19 -48.44 43.45 38.46
C PHE A 19 -47.26 43.87 39.33
N SER A 20 -47.44 44.85 40.23
CA SER A 20 -46.58 44.99 41.40
C SER A 20 -46.89 43.89 42.42
N GLN A 21 -46.06 43.67 43.45
CA GLN A 21 -46.37 42.72 44.53
C GLN A 21 -47.65 43.09 45.24
N GLU A 22 -47.88 44.38 45.44
CA GLU A 22 -49.09 44.94 46.10
C GLU A 22 -50.32 44.69 45.23
N ARG A 23 -50.27 44.97 43.93
CA ARG A 23 -51.37 44.76 43.01
C ARG A 23 -51.73 43.28 42.82
N LEU A 24 -50.71 42.42 42.76
CA LEU A 24 -50.97 40.96 42.69
C LEU A 24 -51.63 40.50 43.99
N ALA A 25 -51.16 40.94 45.18
CA ALA A 25 -51.71 40.59 46.47
C ALA A 25 -53.19 41.04 46.59
N GLU A 26 -53.51 42.25 46.19
CA GLU A 26 -54.87 42.77 46.13
C GLU A 26 -55.75 41.96 45.16
N ALA A 27 -55.30 41.66 43.97
CA ALA A 27 -56.03 40.90 42.96
C ALA A 27 -56.39 39.47 43.39
N ILE A 28 -55.58 38.85 44.24
CA ILE A 28 -55.78 37.49 44.75
C ILE A 28 -56.36 37.47 46.19
N GLY A 29 -56.66 38.63 46.77
CA GLY A 29 -57.21 38.77 48.10
C GLY A 29 -56.27 38.35 49.24
N MET A 30 -54.98 38.68 49.12
CA MET A 30 -53.91 38.26 50.03
C MET A 30 -53.12 39.46 50.56
N GLU A 31 -52.35 39.22 51.62
CA GLU A 31 -51.38 40.20 52.13
C GLU A 31 -50.14 40.21 51.24
N VAL A 32 -49.59 41.39 51.01
CA VAL A 32 -48.31 41.58 50.22
C VAL A 32 -47.20 40.72 50.79
N SER A 33 -47.15 40.55 52.07
CA SER A 33 -46.19 39.69 52.77
C SER A 33 -46.22 38.20 52.27
N ALA A 34 -47.40 37.71 51.86
CA ALA A 34 -47.58 36.35 51.35
C ALA A 34 -46.91 36.23 49.97
N VAL A 35 -47.14 37.19 49.04
CA VAL A 35 -46.53 37.22 47.72
C VAL A 35 -44.99 37.28 47.82
N ARG A 36 -44.47 38.13 48.71
CA ARG A 36 -43.02 38.25 49.00
C ARG A 36 -42.42 36.93 49.49
N ARG A 37 -43.08 36.17 50.34
CA ARG A 37 -42.62 34.88 50.85
C ARG A 37 -42.63 33.82 49.74
N TRP A 38 -43.63 33.86 48.85
CA TRP A 38 -43.62 32.92 47.70
C TRP A 38 -42.53 33.18 46.75
N GLU A 39 -42.25 34.43 46.37
CA GLU A 39 -41.14 34.80 45.49
C GLU A 39 -39.76 34.54 46.11
N ARG A 40 -39.67 34.62 47.46
CA ARG A 40 -38.41 34.25 48.16
C ARG A 40 -38.26 32.76 48.43
N GLY A 41 -39.25 31.94 48.02
CA GLY A 41 -39.19 30.50 48.25
C GLY A 41 -39.43 30.10 49.70
N GLU A 42 -39.79 31.05 50.59
CA GLU A 42 -39.96 30.79 52.01
C GLU A 42 -41.28 30.03 52.33
N GLN A 43 -42.26 30.12 51.46
CA GLN A 43 -43.54 29.47 51.59
C GLN A 43 -44.12 29.14 50.21
N CYS A 44 -44.89 28.02 50.12
CA CYS A 44 -45.65 27.71 48.91
C CYS A 44 -47.11 28.19 49.07
N PRO A 45 -47.72 28.71 47.98
CA PRO A 45 -49.15 29.04 48.01
C PRO A 45 -49.99 27.77 48.18
N ARG A 46 -51.03 27.86 49.01
CA ARG A 46 -52.00 26.76 49.26
C ARG A 46 -52.87 26.51 48.02
N PRO A 47 -53.52 25.33 47.88
CA PRO A 47 -54.30 24.99 46.68
C PRO A 47 -55.33 26.04 46.23
N GLY A 48 -56.00 26.66 47.15
CA GLY A 48 -56.95 27.75 46.81
C GLY A 48 -56.29 29.01 46.31
N GLN A 49 -55.13 29.35 46.86
CA GLN A 49 -54.28 30.47 46.42
C GLN A 49 -53.62 30.23 45.07
N ARG A 50 -53.28 29.00 44.77
CA ARG A 50 -52.73 28.59 43.43
C ARG A 50 -53.76 28.82 42.33
N ARG A 51 -55.09 28.48 42.61
CA ARG A 51 -56.17 28.77 41.63
C ARG A 51 -56.26 30.26 41.33
N ALA A 52 -56.26 31.10 42.39
CA ALA A 52 -56.32 32.54 42.26
C ALA A 52 -55.12 33.08 41.45
N LEU A 53 -53.90 32.60 41.71
CA LEU A 53 -52.66 32.91 40.92
C LEU A 53 -52.83 32.54 39.48
N CYS A 54 -53.30 31.31 39.18
CA CYS A 54 -53.51 30.85 37.79
C CYS A 54 -54.49 31.76 37.06
N THR A 55 -55.60 32.12 37.71
CA THR A 55 -56.63 32.98 37.12
C THR A 55 -56.13 34.41 36.86
N VAL A 56 -55.42 35.00 37.81
CA VAL A 56 -54.96 36.41 37.72
C VAL A 56 -53.73 36.53 36.76
N LEU A 57 -52.87 35.54 36.75
CA LEU A 57 -51.68 35.54 35.89
C LEU A 57 -51.87 34.77 34.55
N GLY A 58 -53.09 34.29 34.28
CA GLY A 58 -53.37 33.57 33.01
C GLY A 58 -52.57 32.28 32.82
N LEU A 59 -52.20 31.62 33.93
CA LEU A 59 -51.32 30.43 33.89
C LEU A 59 -52.18 29.15 34.04
N THR A 60 -51.74 28.09 33.40
CA THR A 60 -52.25 26.75 33.73
C THR A 60 -51.68 26.25 35.04
N PRO A 61 -52.32 25.27 35.69
CA PRO A 61 -51.82 24.69 36.94
C PRO A 61 -50.39 24.12 36.79
N ALA A 62 -50.09 23.51 35.67
CA ALA A 62 -48.77 22.94 35.38
C ALA A 62 -47.67 24.04 35.23
N GLU A 63 -48.01 25.15 34.58
CA GLU A 63 -47.08 26.30 34.46
C GLU A 63 -46.80 26.95 35.81
N LEU A 64 -47.84 27.08 36.65
CA LEU A 64 -47.63 27.61 38.00
C LEU A 64 -46.80 26.66 38.87
N GLU A 65 -46.99 25.34 38.75
CA GLU A 65 -46.18 24.33 39.46
C GLU A 65 -44.71 24.45 39.08
N ALA A 66 -44.39 24.55 37.78
CA ALA A 66 -43.05 24.76 37.27
C ALA A 66 -42.40 26.06 37.77
N LEU A 67 -43.20 27.12 38.00
CA LEU A 67 -42.70 28.38 38.59
C LEU A 67 -42.52 28.31 40.10
N LEU A 68 -43.15 27.35 40.76
CA LEU A 68 -43.05 27.13 42.21
C LEU A 68 -41.96 26.09 42.55
N GLU A 69 -41.53 25.32 41.60
CA GLU A 69 -40.31 24.49 41.73
C GLU A 69 -39.14 25.43 42.00
N THR A 70 -38.38 25.13 43.02
CA THR A 70 -37.15 25.85 43.33
C THR A 70 -36.17 25.64 42.17
N ASP A 71 -35.59 26.71 41.61
CA ASP A 71 -34.39 26.63 40.79
C ASP A 71 -33.28 26.05 41.70
N GLU A 72 -33.18 24.72 41.80
CA GLU A 72 -31.92 24.13 42.22
C GLU A 72 -30.91 24.54 41.15
N PRO A 73 -29.77 25.14 41.48
CA PRO A 73 -28.74 25.36 40.51
C PRO A 73 -28.44 23.98 39.88
N GLU A 74 -28.58 23.84 38.55
CA GLU A 74 -28.05 22.67 37.86
C GLU A 74 -26.67 22.41 38.43
N PRO A 75 -26.34 21.17 38.85
CA PRO A 75 -25.03 20.87 39.35
C PRO A 75 -24.04 21.36 38.28
N SER A 76 -23.19 22.31 38.63
CA SER A 76 -22.10 22.74 37.75
C SER A 76 -21.46 21.46 37.24
N PRO A 77 -21.25 21.28 35.90
CA PRO A 77 -20.59 20.11 35.38
C PRO A 77 -19.34 19.90 36.22
N PRO A 78 -19.05 18.68 36.70
CA PRO A 78 -17.91 18.45 37.58
C PRO A 78 -16.71 19.11 36.93
N GLU A 79 -15.96 19.95 37.66
CA GLU A 79 -14.69 20.49 37.19
C GLU A 79 -13.91 19.29 36.68
N ARG A 80 -13.79 19.16 35.36
CA ARG A 80 -13.00 18.09 34.75
C ARG A 80 -11.58 18.29 35.22
N ASP A 81 -11.05 17.29 35.88
CA ASP A 81 -9.63 17.26 36.22
C ASP A 81 -8.84 17.15 34.93
N ASP A 82 -8.25 18.25 34.49
CA ASP A 82 -7.46 18.35 33.25
C ASP A 82 -6.35 17.28 33.20
N ALA A 83 -5.79 16.93 34.36
CA ALA A 83 -4.81 15.85 34.46
C ALA A 83 -5.41 14.47 34.18
N LEU A 84 -6.62 14.19 34.65
CA LEU A 84 -7.32 12.94 34.37
C LEU A 84 -7.78 12.89 32.90
N ASP A 85 -8.27 14.00 32.35
CA ASP A 85 -8.63 14.10 30.93
C ASP A 85 -7.40 13.90 30.04
N ALA A 86 -6.24 14.45 30.41
CA ALA A 86 -4.97 14.22 29.70
C ALA A 86 -4.49 12.76 29.80
N LEU A 87 -4.62 12.13 30.97
CA LEU A 87 -4.30 10.70 31.15
C LEU A 87 -5.21 9.81 30.29
N GLU A 88 -6.52 10.09 30.28
CA GLU A 88 -7.46 9.32 29.46
C GLU A 88 -7.20 9.50 27.97
N LEU A 89 -6.88 10.70 27.51
CA LEU A 89 -6.46 10.95 26.14
C LEU A 89 -5.20 10.16 25.79
N SER A 90 -4.21 10.13 26.68
CA SER A 90 -2.99 9.34 26.50
C SER A 90 -3.26 7.84 26.44
N ARG A 91 -4.13 7.34 27.31
CA ARG A 91 -4.56 5.93 27.30
C ARG A 91 -5.28 5.56 26.00
N LEU A 92 -6.17 6.43 25.51
CA LEU A 92 -6.87 6.21 24.25
C LEU A 92 -5.94 6.24 23.05
N ALA A 93 -4.95 7.14 23.05
CA ALA A 93 -3.96 7.24 21.98
C ALA A 93 -3.02 6.02 21.91
N GLN A 94 -2.78 5.33 23.04
CA GLN A 94 -1.94 4.14 23.14
C GLN A 94 -2.72 2.83 23.01
N ALA A 95 -4.05 2.87 22.99
CA ALA A 95 -4.86 1.67 22.89
C ALA A 95 -4.69 0.99 21.53
N SER A 96 -4.22 -0.26 21.54
CA SER A 96 -4.01 -1.07 20.34
C SER A 96 -4.40 -2.52 20.60
N ASP A 97 -5.04 -3.12 19.59
CA ASP A 97 -5.35 -4.56 19.53
C ASP A 97 -4.42 -5.28 18.52
N VAL A 98 -3.50 -4.53 17.86
CA VAL A 98 -2.57 -5.07 16.86
C VAL A 98 -1.26 -5.53 17.52
N GLY A 99 -0.70 -4.69 18.39
CA GLY A 99 0.56 -4.98 19.09
C GLY A 99 1.81 -4.89 18.21
N GLY A 100 2.88 -4.28 18.75
CA GLY A 100 4.15 -4.11 18.03
C GLY A 100 4.79 -5.42 17.59
N GLY A 101 4.75 -6.46 18.42
CA GLY A 101 5.36 -7.75 18.10
C GLY A 101 4.73 -8.46 16.89
N VAL A 102 3.42 -8.29 16.66
CA VAL A 102 2.76 -8.83 15.46
C VAL A 102 3.27 -8.13 14.20
N LEU A 103 3.46 -6.81 14.28
CA LEU A 103 3.99 -6.04 13.16
C LEU A 103 5.46 -6.38 12.87
N ASP A 104 6.28 -6.63 13.90
CA ASP A 104 7.67 -7.07 13.74
C ASP A 104 7.74 -8.42 13.02
N GLU A 105 6.91 -9.38 13.42
CA GLU A 105 6.80 -10.68 12.76
C GLU A 105 6.34 -10.54 11.30
N LEU A 106 5.39 -9.65 11.02
CA LEU A 106 4.92 -9.42 9.65
C LEU A 106 5.98 -8.77 8.75
N ASP A 107 6.78 -7.84 9.27
CA ASP A 107 7.91 -7.26 8.56
C ASP A 107 8.94 -8.36 8.22
N GLU A 108 9.24 -9.24 9.17
CA GLU A 108 10.17 -10.35 8.97
C GLU A 108 9.64 -11.36 7.94
N ARG A 109 8.34 -11.69 7.99
CA ARG A 109 7.68 -12.52 6.97
C ARG A 109 7.69 -11.90 5.59
N PHE A 110 7.50 -10.58 5.49
CA PHE A 110 7.63 -9.89 4.21
C PHE A 110 9.05 -10.00 3.66
N ASP A 111 10.07 -9.78 4.48
CA ASP A 111 11.47 -9.89 4.07
C ASP A 111 11.83 -11.31 3.60
N GLU A 112 11.30 -12.35 4.26
CA GLU A 112 11.43 -13.74 3.82
C GLU A 112 10.78 -13.97 2.45
N LEU A 113 9.53 -13.49 2.25
CA LEU A 113 8.84 -13.60 0.97
C LEU A 113 9.59 -12.89 -0.15
N ALA A 114 10.11 -11.69 0.13
CA ALA A 114 10.88 -10.90 -0.83
C ALA A 114 12.23 -11.56 -1.17
N THR A 115 12.86 -12.26 -0.24
CA THR A 115 14.09 -13.04 -0.48
C THR A 115 13.78 -14.29 -1.30
N ARG A 116 12.72 -15.00 -0.99
CA ARG A 116 12.28 -16.22 -1.71
C ARG A 116 11.79 -15.94 -3.13
N TYR A 117 11.55 -14.68 -3.49
CA TYR A 117 11.19 -14.28 -4.85
C TYR A 117 12.16 -14.81 -5.89
N GLN A 118 13.45 -14.91 -5.60
CA GLN A 118 14.47 -15.36 -6.55
C GLN A 118 14.42 -16.87 -6.85
N THR A 119 13.90 -17.67 -5.91
CA THR A 119 14.01 -19.14 -5.98
C THR A 119 12.66 -19.87 -6.07
N VAL A 120 11.59 -19.29 -5.55
CA VAL A 120 10.26 -19.93 -5.51
C VAL A 120 9.48 -19.66 -6.81
N PRO A 121 8.73 -20.64 -7.36
CA PRO A 121 7.82 -20.41 -8.48
C PRO A 121 6.83 -19.29 -8.19
N PRO A 122 6.56 -18.38 -9.16
CA PRO A 122 5.75 -17.19 -8.92
C PRO A 122 4.31 -17.49 -8.50
N GLU A 123 3.71 -18.59 -8.96
CA GLU A 123 2.36 -19.00 -8.58
C GLU A 123 2.28 -19.38 -7.09
N ALA A 124 3.25 -20.17 -6.62
CA ALA A 124 3.31 -20.60 -5.24
C ALA A 124 3.54 -19.42 -4.28
N LEU A 125 4.52 -18.57 -4.62
CA LEU A 125 4.81 -17.38 -3.83
C LEU A 125 3.63 -16.41 -3.82
N LEU A 126 2.92 -16.23 -4.94
CA LEU A 126 1.74 -15.37 -5.00
C LEU A 126 0.61 -15.86 -4.09
N ALA A 127 0.43 -17.17 -3.97
CA ALA A 127 -0.56 -17.75 -3.05
C ALA A 127 -0.22 -17.40 -1.59
N GLU A 128 1.06 -17.47 -1.21
CA GLU A 128 1.51 -17.08 0.14
C GLU A 128 1.33 -15.57 0.37
N VAL A 129 1.75 -14.74 -0.56
CA VAL A 129 1.60 -13.27 -0.46
C VAL A 129 0.13 -12.88 -0.31
N ARG A 130 -0.79 -13.55 -1.01
CA ARG A 130 -2.23 -13.29 -0.88
C ARG A 130 -2.76 -13.58 0.52
N ARG A 131 -2.30 -14.67 1.17
CA ARG A 131 -2.67 -14.97 2.56
C ARG A 131 -2.21 -13.88 3.53
N HIS A 132 -0.97 -13.39 3.36
CA HIS A 132 -0.47 -12.28 4.18
C HIS A 132 -1.22 -10.98 3.91
N CYS A 133 -1.58 -10.67 2.65
CA CYS A 133 -2.44 -9.54 2.33
C CYS A 133 -3.81 -9.63 3.01
N ALA A 134 -4.42 -10.82 3.07
CA ALA A 134 -5.70 -11.04 3.74
C ALA A 134 -5.56 -10.79 5.24
N TYR A 135 -4.53 -11.36 5.87
CA TYR A 135 -4.28 -11.17 7.29
C TYR A 135 -4.03 -9.70 7.66
N VAL A 136 -3.21 -8.98 6.88
CA VAL A 136 -3.04 -7.52 7.08
C VAL A 136 -4.38 -6.78 6.92
N GLY A 137 -5.24 -7.23 5.99
CA GLY A 137 -6.59 -6.69 5.81
C GLY A 137 -7.47 -6.85 7.07
N GLU A 138 -7.38 -7.99 7.74
CA GLU A 138 -8.11 -8.24 9.01
C GLU A 138 -7.64 -7.34 10.15
N LEU A 139 -6.34 -6.98 10.15
CA LEU A 139 -5.78 -6.07 11.15
C LEU A 139 -6.21 -4.61 10.94
N TRP A 140 -6.65 -4.21 9.74
CA TRP A 140 -7.09 -2.84 9.48
C TRP A 140 -8.35 -2.43 10.25
N ASP A 141 -9.22 -3.37 10.56
CA ASP A 141 -10.45 -3.12 11.33
C ASP A 141 -10.21 -3.11 12.85
N LYS A 142 -9.00 -3.45 13.29
CA LYS A 142 -8.61 -3.44 14.71
C LYS A 142 -8.24 -2.04 15.17
N ARG A 143 -8.35 -1.81 16.49
CA ARG A 143 -7.80 -0.59 17.09
C ARG A 143 -6.28 -0.62 16.95
N ALA A 144 -5.73 0.49 16.50
CA ALA A 144 -4.30 0.64 16.33
C ALA A 144 -3.88 2.10 16.56
N THR A 145 -2.71 2.30 17.11
CA THR A 145 -2.10 3.62 17.21
C THR A 145 -1.81 4.19 15.81
N LEU A 146 -1.60 5.49 15.71
CA LEU A 146 -1.24 6.12 14.44
C LEU A 146 0.05 5.53 13.84
N ALA A 147 1.03 5.21 14.70
CA ALA A 147 2.29 4.60 14.28
C ALA A 147 2.07 3.19 13.70
N GLU A 148 1.30 2.35 14.39
CA GLU A 148 0.94 1.01 13.92
C GLU A 148 0.11 1.07 12.64
N ARG A 149 -0.81 2.01 12.54
CA ARG A 149 -1.61 2.28 11.33
C ARG A 149 -0.73 2.60 10.13
N ARG A 150 0.26 3.47 10.30
CA ARG A 150 1.24 3.79 9.26
C ARG A 150 2.06 2.56 8.85
N ARG A 151 2.47 1.76 9.82
CA ARG A 151 3.22 0.52 9.59
C ARG A 151 2.38 -0.53 8.84
N LEU A 152 1.10 -0.71 9.21
CA LEU A 152 0.15 -1.56 8.49
C LEU A 152 -0.03 -1.11 7.02
N HIS A 153 -0.11 0.21 6.77
CA HIS A 153 -0.16 0.72 5.40
C HIS A 153 1.13 0.39 4.63
N ALA A 154 2.30 0.55 5.25
CA ALA A 154 3.57 0.19 4.61
C ALA A 154 3.64 -1.31 4.29
N LEU A 155 3.32 -2.19 5.25
CA LEU A 155 3.26 -3.65 5.07
C LEU A 155 2.29 -4.07 3.97
N GLY A 156 1.05 -3.58 4.02
CA GLY A 156 0.06 -3.83 2.97
C GLY A 156 0.51 -3.33 1.60
N GLY A 157 1.22 -2.20 1.58
CA GLY A 157 1.83 -1.63 0.39
C GLY A 157 2.93 -2.51 -0.19
N TRP A 158 3.87 -2.98 0.63
CA TRP A 158 4.95 -3.89 0.23
C TRP A 158 4.42 -5.25 -0.25
N LEU A 159 3.48 -5.86 0.47
CA LEU A 159 2.83 -7.11 0.05
C LEU A 159 2.07 -6.94 -1.28
N SER A 160 1.37 -5.81 -1.45
CA SER A 160 0.69 -5.50 -2.71
C SER A 160 1.67 -5.28 -3.86
N LEU A 161 2.81 -4.67 -3.60
CA LEU A 161 3.89 -4.48 -4.57
C LEU A 161 4.50 -5.82 -4.99
N LEU A 162 4.81 -6.71 -4.04
CA LEU A 162 5.32 -8.05 -4.34
C LEU A 162 4.31 -8.87 -5.14
N ALA A 163 3.02 -8.80 -4.78
CA ALA A 163 1.97 -9.42 -5.57
C ALA A 163 1.89 -8.85 -7.00
N ALA A 164 2.08 -7.53 -7.17
CA ALA A 164 2.13 -6.89 -8.48
C ALA A 164 3.31 -7.40 -9.32
N THR A 165 4.50 -7.47 -8.74
CA THR A 165 5.70 -8.01 -9.38
C THR A 165 5.48 -9.45 -9.87
N LEU A 166 4.92 -10.31 -9.01
CA LEU A 166 4.57 -11.68 -9.37
C LEU A 166 3.53 -11.76 -10.51
N HIS A 167 2.56 -10.85 -10.52
CA HIS A 167 1.60 -10.75 -11.61
C HIS A 167 2.22 -10.27 -12.93
N VAL A 168 3.25 -9.39 -12.88
CA VAL A 168 4.03 -9.04 -14.07
C VAL A 168 4.76 -10.26 -14.61
N ASP A 169 5.44 -11.01 -13.74
CA ASP A 169 6.16 -12.25 -14.10
C ASP A 169 5.23 -13.27 -14.77
N LEU A 170 4.01 -13.40 -14.28
CA LEU A 170 2.96 -14.29 -14.78
C LEU A 170 2.19 -13.73 -15.99
N ARG A 171 2.56 -12.57 -16.53
CA ARG A 171 1.86 -11.87 -17.61
C ARG A 171 0.36 -11.68 -17.33
N SER A 172 0.02 -11.29 -16.12
CA SER A 172 -1.35 -10.99 -15.67
C SER A 172 -1.55 -9.47 -15.52
N PRO A 173 -1.73 -8.70 -16.61
CA PRO A 173 -1.65 -7.24 -16.59
C PRO A 173 -2.76 -6.55 -15.80
N GLY A 174 -3.97 -7.12 -15.73
CA GLY A 174 -5.09 -6.59 -14.97
C GLY A 174 -4.81 -6.58 -13.46
N PRO A 175 -4.57 -7.73 -12.85
CA PRO A 175 -4.19 -7.85 -11.45
C PRO A 175 -2.92 -7.06 -11.10
N ALA A 176 -1.88 -7.07 -11.95
CA ALA A 176 -0.66 -6.29 -11.76
C ALA A 176 -0.97 -4.80 -11.57
N ARG A 177 -1.76 -4.20 -12.49
CA ARG A 177 -2.15 -2.78 -12.40
C ARG A 177 -2.97 -2.47 -11.15
N SER A 178 -3.89 -3.36 -10.77
CA SER A 178 -4.70 -3.17 -9.56
C SER A 178 -3.83 -3.18 -8.30
N ARG A 179 -2.91 -4.15 -8.19
CA ARG A 179 -1.98 -4.24 -7.06
C ARG A 179 -1.01 -3.06 -6.99
N LEU A 180 -0.49 -2.59 -8.13
CA LEU A 180 0.37 -1.38 -8.18
C LEU A 180 -0.37 -0.13 -7.71
N ARG A 181 -1.64 0.05 -8.09
CA ARG A 181 -2.46 1.17 -7.59
C ARG A 181 -2.66 1.10 -6.08
N THR A 182 -2.98 -0.09 -5.56
CA THR A 182 -3.11 -0.31 -4.11
C THR A 182 -1.81 -0.03 -3.39
N ALA A 183 -0.69 -0.58 -3.85
CA ALA A 183 0.63 -0.36 -3.25
C ALA A 183 0.98 1.13 -3.19
N ARG A 184 0.74 1.86 -4.28
CA ARG A 184 1.02 3.31 -4.36
C ARG A 184 0.14 4.12 -3.41
N LEU A 185 -1.16 3.80 -3.31
CA LEU A 185 -2.06 4.44 -2.36
C LEU A 185 -1.58 4.24 -0.92
N LEU A 186 -1.25 2.99 -0.56
CA LEU A 186 -0.80 2.64 0.78
C LEU A 186 0.56 3.27 1.12
N ALA A 187 1.49 3.33 0.15
CA ALA A 187 2.76 4.02 0.30
C ALA A 187 2.58 5.50 0.67
N ARG A 188 1.65 6.19 0.00
CA ARG A 188 1.31 7.58 0.28
C ARG A 188 0.69 7.77 1.66
N HIS A 189 -0.24 6.90 2.06
CA HIS A 189 -0.84 6.94 3.39
C HIS A 189 0.18 6.66 4.49
N ALA A 190 1.15 5.79 4.23
CA ALA A 190 2.26 5.54 5.15
C ALA A 190 3.31 6.66 5.17
N GLY A 191 3.32 7.55 4.18
CA GLY A 191 4.41 8.52 3.96
C GLY A 191 5.74 7.84 3.59
N HIS A 192 5.69 6.66 2.91
CA HIS A 192 6.86 5.83 2.62
C HIS A 192 7.37 6.06 1.20
N ALA A 193 8.28 7.01 1.05
CA ALA A 193 8.80 7.47 -0.24
C ALA A 193 9.48 6.34 -1.06
N GLU A 194 10.26 5.48 -0.41
CA GLU A 194 10.95 4.37 -1.08
C GLU A 194 9.95 3.35 -1.66
N LEU A 195 8.93 2.98 -0.89
CA LEU A 195 7.87 2.10 -1.38
C LEU A 195 7.10 2.74 -2.56
N GLU A 196 6.81 4.06 -2.49
CA GLU A 196 6.19 4.76 -3.61
C GLU A 196 7.07 4.70 -4.86
N ALA A 197 8.38 4.94 -4.72
CA ALA A 197 9.35 4.85 -5.82
C ALA A 197 9.38 3.46 -6.45
N TRP A 198 9.40 2.39 -5.64
CA TRP A 198 9.33 1.01 -6.12
C TRP A 198 8.06 0.71 -6.92
N THR A 199 6.93 1.35 -6.62
CA THR A 199 5.71 1.15 -7.44
C THR A 199 5.86 1.68 -8.87
N PHE A 200 6.62 2.74 -9.06
CA PHE A 200 6.94 3.27 -10.40
C PHE A 200 7.97 2.41 -11.11
N GLU A 201 8.99 1.92 -10.40
CA GLU A 201 9.99 1.01 -10.96
C GLU A 201 9.36 -0.30 -11.45
N THR A 202 8.52 -0.93 -10.65
CA THR A 202 7.82 -2.15 -11.04
C THR A 202 6.85 -1.92 -12.20
N GLU A 203 6.22 -0.74 -12.28
CA GLU A 203 5.41 -0.37 -13.44
C GLU A 203 6.28 -0.13 -14.69
N ALA A 204 7.51 0.40 -14.53
CA ALA A 204 8.49 0.51 -15.60
C ALA A 204 8.89 -0.87 -16.12
N TRP A 205 9.15 -1.83 -15.22
CA TRP A 205 9.41 -3.22 -15.60
C TRP A 205 8.25 -3.82 -16.40
N ARG A 206 7.01 -3.62 -15.94
CA ARG A 206 5.83 -4.07 -16.67
C ARG A 206 5.76 -3.47 -18.08
N ALA A 207 5.99 -2.15 -18.24
CA ALA A 207 6.00 -1.47 -19.53
C ALA A 207 7.08 -2.04 -20.43
N LEU A 208 8.28 -2.29 -19.90
CA LEU A 208 9.41 -2.84 -20.63
C LEU A 208 9.12 -4.26 -21.14
N THR A 209 8.51 -5.13 -20.33
CA THR A 209 8.13 -6.50 -20.74
C THR A 209 7.04 -6.53 -21.81
N THR A 210 6.34 -5.42 -22.05
CA THR A 210 5.32 -5.27 -23.10
C THR A 210 5.81 -4.47 -24.30
N GLY A 211 7.10 -4.10 -24.35
CA GLY A 211 7.72 -3.37 -25.46
C GLY A 211 7.51 -1.85 -25.43
N ASP A 212 6.85 -1.30 -24.41
CA ASP A 212 6.67 0.16 -24.28
C ASP A 212 7.90 0.78 -23.57
N HIS A 213 9.01 0.82 -24.33
CA HIS A 213 10.32 1.23 -23.79
C HIS A 213 10.36 2.71 -23.41
N ARG A 214 9.64 3.58 -24.15
CA ARG A 214 9.56 5.01 -23.83
C ARG A 214 8.86 5.22 -22.48
N ARG A 215 7.71 4.57 -22.30
CA ARG A 215 6.98 4.61 -21.03
C ARG A 215 7.80 4.02 -19.88
N ALA A 216 8.56 2.96 -20.14
CA ALA A 216 9.44 2.37 -19.13
C ALA A 216 10.51 3.39 -18.66
N ALA A 217 11.13 4.12 -19.58
CA ALA A 217 12.10 5.18 -19.24
C ALA A 217 11.45 6.33 -18.46
N ASP A 218 10.23 6.76 -18.85
CA ASP A 218 9.50 7.82 -18.14
C ASP A 218 9.13 7.41 -16.72
N LEU A 219 8.68 6.17 -16.53
CA LEU A 219 8.35 5.62 -15.23
C LEU A 219 9.58 5.43 -14.33
N SER A 220 10.70 5.01 -14.91
CA SER A 220 11.99 4.92 -14.19
C SER A 220 12.43 6.29 -13.66
N ARG A 221 12.31 7.34 -14.48
CA ARG A 221 12.58 8.72 -14.04
C ARG A 221 11.60 9.17 -12.96
N ALA A 222 10.32 8.81 -13.07
CA ALA A 222 9.34 9.09 -12.02
C ALA A 222 9.67 8.37 -10.69
N ALA A 223 10.24 7.16 -10.75
CA ALA A 223 10.77 6.47 -9.58
C ALA A 223 11.95 7.23 -8.98
N LEU A 224 12.93 7.64 -9.80
CA LEU A 224 14.11 8.39 -9.35
C LEU A 224 13.76 9.70 -8.65
N HIS A 225 12.73 10.42 -9.11
CA HIS A 225 12.26 11.65 -8.46
C HIS A 225 11.72 11.43 -7.05
N ARG A 226 11.30 10.21 -6.70
CA ARG A 226 10.73 9.85 -5.41
C ARG A 226 11.67 9.06 -4.52
N ALA A 227 12.66 8.43 -5.14
CA ALA A 227 13.64 7.59 -4.45
C ALA A 227 14.43 8.42 -3.43
N PRO A 228 14.53 7.96 -2.17
CA PRO A 228 15.49 8.52 -1.24
C PRO A 228 16.92 8.32 -1.79
N ARG A 229 17.79 9.30 -1.57
CA ARG A 229 19.18 9.20 -2.00
C ARG A 229 19.88 8.02 -1.32
N GLY A 230 20.65 7.27 -2.07
CA GLY A 230 21.37 6.10 -1.58
C GLY A 230 20.47 4.89 -1.33
N SER A 231 19.19 4.94 -1.73
CA SER A 231 18.27 3.80 -1.57
C SER A 231 18.45 2.75 -2.65
N SER A 232 18.01 1.52 -2.34
CA SER A 232 18.02 0.40 -3.29
C SER A 232 17.21 0.71 -4.56
N VAL A 233 16.09 1.42 -4.42
CA VAL A 233 15.24 1.79 -5.55
C VAL A 233 15.89 2.83 -6.46
N GLU A 234 16.76 3.71 -5.95
CA GLU A 234 17.50 4.66 -6.78
C GLU A 234 18.41 3.92 -7.77
N ILE A 235 19.13 2.92 -7.30
CA ILE A 235 19.99 2.08 -8.16
C ILE A 235 19.14 1.29 -9.15
N GLN A 236 18.09 0.62 -8.66
CA GLN A 236 17.23 -0.21 -9.49
C GLN A 236 16.53 0.60 -10.59
N ALA A 237 15.99 1.77 -10.27
CA ALA A 237 15.35 2.64 -11.24
C ALA A 237 16.34 3.22 -12.26
N THR A 238 17.60 3.50 -11.85
CA THR A 238 18.67 3.90 -12.77
C THR A 238 19.01 2.77 -13.75
N ALA A 239 19.16 1.54 -13.25
CA ALA A 239 19.38 0.37 -14.10
C ALA A 239 18.22 0.11 -15.05
N GLN A 240 17.00 0.31 -14.59
CA GLN A 240 15.78 0.12 -15.38
C GLN A 240 15.65 1.18 -16.49
N GLU A 241 16.02 2.45 -16.20
CA GLU A 241 16.12 3.49 -17.23
C GLU A 241 17.16 3.11 -18.30
N GLY A 242 18.35 2.65 -17.87
CA GLY A 242 19.41 2.20 -18.78
C GLY A 242 18.94 1.09 -19.72
N ARG A 243 18.23 0.08 -19.20
CA ARG A 243 17.64 -1.00 -20.02
C ARG A 243 16.62 -0.48 -21.03
N ALA A 244 15.74 0.43 -20.61
CA ALA A 244 14.77 1.03 -21.52
C ALA A 244 15.45 1.84 -22.63
N ARG A 245 16.50 2.62 -22.29
CA ARG A 245 17.33 3.37 -23.25
C ARG A 245 18.04 2.45 -24.22
N ALA A 246 18.60 1.35 -23.73
CA ALA A 246 19.24 0.33 -24.58
C ALA A 246 18.28 -0.20 -25.65
N ARG A 247 17.04 -0.55 -25.28
CA ARG A 247 16.01 -1.04 -26.21
C ARG A 247 15.48 0.03 -27.19
N MET A 248 15.68 1.32 -26.89
CA MET A 248 15.40 2.42 -27.82
C MET A 248 16.56 2.76 -28.74
N GLY A 249 17.70 2.05 -28.63
CA GLY A 249 18.92 2.33 -29.38
C GLY A 249 19.71 3.55 -28.88
N GLU A 250 19.36 4.09 -27.74
CA GLU A 250 20.01 5.25 -27.14
C GLU A 250 21.28 4.82 -26.38
N ARG A 251 22.27 4.31 -27.12
CA ARG A 251 23.52 3.68 -26.60
C ARG A 251 24.20 4.54 -25.54
N ARG A 252 24.44 5.82 -25.82
CA ARG A 252 25.10 6.73 -24.90
C ARG A 252 24.37 6.82 -23.53
N ALA A 253 23.07 7.01 -23.55
CA ALA A 253 22.27 7.10 -22.33
C ALA A 253 22.26 5.76 -21.55
N ALA A 254 22.34 4.62 -22.24
CA ALA A 254 22.46 3.32 -21.62
C ALA A 254 23.82 3.16 -20.88
N TYR A 255 24.92 3.57 -21.47
CA TYR A 255 26.23 3.56 -20.81
C TYR A 255 26.31 4.52 -19.63
N GLU A 256 25.81 5.75 -19.81
CA GLU A 256 25.70 6.72 -18.70
C GLU A 256 24.88 6.16 -17.51
N ALA A 257 23.87 5.35 -17.78
CA ALA A 257 23.09 4.68 -16.72
C ALA A 257 23.90 3.57 -16.03
N ILE A 258 24.70 2.78 -16.78
CA ILE A 258 25.60 1.77 -16.20
C ILE A 258 26.61 2.44 -15.27
N ASP A 259 27.25 3.53 -15.71
CA ASP A 259 28.23 4.24 -14.89
C ASP A 259 27.59 4.85 -13.63
N ARG A 260 26.37 5.40 -13.73
CA ARG A 260 25.61 5.87 -12.57
C ARG A 260 25.30 4.74 -11.60
N VAL A 261 24.89 3.56 -12.07
CA VAL A 261 24.64 2.39 -11.22
C VAL A 261 25.90 1.99 -10.47
N ARG A 262 27.05 1.93 -11.15
CA ARG A 262 28.35 1.61 -10.52
C ARG A 262 28.71 2.61 -9.41
N ASN A 263 28.54 3.91 -9.70
CA ASN A 263 28.86 4.98 -8.74
C ASN A 263 27.94 4.95 -7.52
N LEU A 264 26.62 4.72 -7.71
CA LEU A 264 25.65 4.58 -6.61
C LEU A 264 25.95 3.34 -5.77
N ALA A 265 26.29 2.23 -6.42
CA ALA A 265 26.58 0.96 -5.77
C ALA A 265 27.88 1.01 -4.93
N ALA A 266 28.88 1.74 -5.37
CA ALA A 266 30.16 1.87 -4.65
C ALA A 266 30.03 2.51 -3.27
N GLY A 267 28.98 3.30 -3.03
CA GLY A 267 28.69 3.95 -1.75
C GLY A 267 27.77 3.17 -0.83
N MET A 268 27.23 2.03 -1.26
CA MET A 268 26.25 1.28 -0.45
C MET A 268 26.89 0.29 0.51
N GLN A 269 26.30 0.19 1.71
CA GLN A 269 26.64 -0.89 2.63
C GLN A 269 25.99 -2.20 2.18
N LEU A 270 26.72 -3.31 2.35
CA LEU A 270 26.20 -4.64 2.07
C LEU A 270 24.97 -4.94 2.94
N THR A 271 23.90 -5.40 2.33
CA THR A 271 22.74 -5.83 3.09
C THR A 271 23.00 -7.17 3.75
N ALA A 272 22.44 -7.37 4.94
CA ALA A 272 22.50 -8.67 5.63
C ALA A 272 21.69 -9.74 4.89
N ARG A 273 20.70 -9.34 4.10
CA ARG A 273 19.78 -10.26 3.39
C ARG A 273 20.10 -10.29 1.91
N ARG A 274 20.99 -11.19 1.52
CA ARG A 274 21.28 -11.45 0.11
C ARG A 274 20.01 -11.91 -0.62
N GLU A 275 19.90 -11.58 -1.91
CA GLU A 275 18.79 -11.95 -2.80
C GLU A 275 17.42 -11.29 -2.46
N HIS A 276 17.36 -10.46 -1.44
CA HIS A 276 16.11 -9.73 -1.15
C HIS A 276 15.73 -8.84 -2.33
N HIS A 277 14.49 -9.00 -2.86
CA HIS A 277 14.09 -8.38 -4.14
C HIS A 277 14.17 -6.84 -4.12
N TYR A 278 13.77 -6.23 -3.00
CA TYR A 278 13.74 -4.78 -2.83
C TYR A 278 14.96 -4.19 -2.13
N GLN A 279 15.98 -4.99 -1.87
CA GLN A 279 17.25 -4.51 -1.35
C GLN A 279 18.35 -4.71 -2.40
N TYR A 280 19.21 -3.71 -2.52
CA TYR A 280 20.33 -3.82 -3.44
C TYR A 280 21.37 -4.80 -2.89
N ASP A 281 21.81 -5.68 -3.77
CA ASP A 281 22.90 -6.63 -3.52
C ASP A 281 23.95 -6.40 -4.62
N PRO A 282 25.24 -6.25 -4.30
CA PRO A 282 26.30 -6.08 -5.29
C PRO A 282 26.33 -7.16 -6.38
N ALA A 283 25.90 -8.38 -6.07
CA ALA A 283 25.75 -9.44 -7.07
C ALA A 283 24.73 -9.11 -8.18
N LYS A 284 23.85 -8.10 -7.96
CA LYS A 284 22.92 -7.61 -8.97
C LYS A 284 23.57 -6.62 -9.95
N ALA A 285 24.69 -5.97 -9.58
CA ALA A 285 25.36 -4.99 -10.45
C ALA A 285 25.76 -5.60 -11.77
N SER A 286 26.49 -6.73 -11.73
CA SER A 286 26.92 -7.46 -12.93
C SER A 286 25.72 -7.94 -13.76
N SER A 287 24.62 -8.36 -13.11
CA SER A 287 23.37 -8.72 -13.82
C SER A 287 22.74 -7.53 -14.55
N TYR A 288 22.75 -6.32 -13.93
CA TYR A 288 22.20 -5.12 -14.57
C TYR A 288 23.05 -4.68 -15.76
N GLU A 289 24.36 -4.75 -15.61
CA GLU A 289 25.32 -4.45 -16.65
C GLU A 289 25.17 -5.43 -17.82
N ALA A 290 25.20 -6.74 -17.54
CA ALA A 290 25.03 -7.78 -18.56
C ALA A 290 23.77 -7.57 -19.38
N THR A 291 22.63 -7.38 -18.73
CA THR A 291 21.35 -7.16 -19.41
C THR A 291 21.35 -5.88 -20.25
N THR A 292 21.88 -4.76 -19.69
CA THR A 292 21.86 -3.47 -20.40
C THR A 292 22.76 -3.52 -21.63
N LEU A 293 23.96 -4.07 -21.51
CA LEU A 293 24.90 -4.23 -22.64
C LEU A 293 24.35 -5.20 -23.69
N ALA A 294 23.81 -6.36 -23.29
CA ALA A 294 23.17 -7.30 -24.21
C ALA A 294 22.05 -6.64 -25.04
N TRP A 295 21.27 -5.76 -24.43
CA TRP A 295 20.16 -5.07 -25.10
C TRP A 295 20.63 -3.90 -25.98
N VAL A 296 21.79 -3.35 -25.70
CA VAL A 296 22.47 -2.40 -26.60
C VAL A 296 23.07 -3.15 -27.82
N GLY A 297 23.19 -4.45 -27.75
CA GLY A 297 23.91 -5.27 -28.73
C GLY A 297 25.44 -5.09 -28.63
N ASP A 298 25.95 -4.99 -27.39
CA ASP A 298 27.36 -4.86 -27.11
C ASP A 298 27.97 -6.20 -26.71
N PRO A 299 29.02 -6.72 -27.43
CA PRO A 299 29.67 -7.95 -27.06
C PRO A 299 30.31 -7.92 -25.67
N ALA A 300 30.60 -6.74 -25.11
CA ALA A 300 31.06 -6.58 -23.74
C ALA A 300 30.08 -7.13 -22.67
N ALA A 301 28.84 -7.43 -23.03
CA ALA A 301 27.86 -8.10 -22.16
C ALA A 301 28.29 -9.52 -21.75
N GLU A 302 29.18 -10.16 -22.51
CA GLU A 302 29.65 -11.53 -22.23
C GLU A 302 30.35 -11.65 -20.87
N ALA A 303 31.27 -10.74 -20.57
CA ALA A 303 32.04 -10.81 -19.33
C ALA A 303 31.18 -10.74 -18.07
N PRO A 304 30.30 -9.73 -17.86
CA PRO A 304 29.45 -9.67 -16.70
C PRO A 304 28.38 -10.78 -16.66
N ALA A 305 27.92 -11.28 -17.83
CA ALA A 305 27.02 -12.43 -17.87
C ALA A 305 27.69 -13.71 -17.35
N ARG A 306 28.94 -13.98 -17.79
CA ARG A 306 29.74 -15.13 -17.31
C ARG A 306 30.08 -14.99 -15.82
N GLU A 307 30.37 -13.78 -15.34
CA GLU A 307 30.60 -13.53 -13.92
C GLU A 307 29.37 -13.92 -13.08
N VAL A 308 28.16 -13.50 -13.48
CA VAL A 308 26.90 -13.87 -12.80
C VAL A 308 26.70 -15.38 -12.82
N ILE A 309 26.95 -16.05 -13.94
CA ILE A 309 26.83 -17.51 -14.07
C ILE A 309 27.86 -18.21 -13.18
N GLY A 310 29.12 -17.76 -13.16
CA GLY A 310 30.21 -18.33 -12.34
C GLY A 310 29.96 -18.18 -10.83
N GLY A 311 29.18 -17.20 -10.41
CA GLY A 311 28.72 -17.03 -9.02
C GLY A 311 27.54 -17.92 -8.62
N ALA A 312 27.07 -18.79 -9.53
CA ALA A 312 25.99 -19.74 -9.19
C ALA A 312 26.48 -20.76 -8.15
N PRO A 313 25.64 -21.12 -7.15
CA PRO A 313 25.96 -22.24 -6.28
C PRO A 313 26.07 -23.52 -7.12
N PRO A 314 26.94 -24.46 -6.75
CA PRO A 314 27.08 -25.75 -7.43
C PRO A 314 25.88 -26.64 -7.14
N ALA A 315 24.71 -26.23 -7.55
CA ALA A 315 23.45 -26.84 -7.25
C ALA A 315 22.74 -27.24 -8.56
N ASP A 316 21.85 -28.19 -8.41
CA ASP A 316 20.78 -28.51 -9.34
C ASP A 316 20.20 -27.23 -9.99
N ALA A 317 20.06 -27.22 -11.30
CA ALA A 317 19.54 -26.08 -12.07
C ALA A 317 18.18 -25.59 -11.57
N THR A 318 17.40 -26.43 -10.91
CA THR A 318 16.11 -26.10 -10.29
C THR A 318 16.23 -25.16 -9.09
N ALA A 319 17.41 -25.10 -8.46
CA ALA A 319 17.70 -24.23 -7.32
C ALA A 319 18.29 -22.87 -7.72
N TRP A 320 18.59 -22.65 -9.01
CA TRP A 320 19.22 -21.42 -9.46
C TRP A 320 18.33 -20.19 -9.20
N PRO A 321 18.90 -19.11 -8.63
CA PRO A 321 18.24 -17.82 -8.63
C PRO A 321 17.88 -17.35 -10.04
N ARG A 322 16.77 -16.63 -10.18
CA ARG A 322 16.29 -16.12 -11.49
C ARG A 322 17.34 -15.33 -12.26
N ARG A 323 18.27 -14.64 -11.55
CA ARG A 323 19.35 -13.89 -12.18
C ARG A 323 20.30 -14.77 -13.01
N ILE A 324 20.56 -16.02 -12.58
CA ILE A 324 21.43 -16.95 -13.31
C ILE A 324 20.79 -17.32 -14.64
N VAL A 325 19.52 -17.64 -14.64
CA VAL A 325 18.76 -17.95 -15.85
C VAL A 325 18.72 -16.75 -16.80
N THR A 326 18.54 -15.55 -16.24
CA THR A 326 18.58 -14.32 -17.02
C THR A 326 19.96 -14.07 -17.62
N ALA A 327 21.03 -14.34 -16.87
CA ALA A 327 22.41 -14.19 -17.35
C ALA A 327 22.74 -15.15 -18.53
N HIS A 328 22.19 -16.35 -18.53
CA HIS A 328 22.30 -17.26 -19.70
C HIS A 328 21.60 -16.69 -20.94
N ILE A 329 20.46 -16.03 -20.77
CA ILE A 329 19.78 -15.36 -21.88
C ILE A 329 20.58 -14.14 -22.36
N ASP A 330 21.15 -13.35 -21.44
CA ASP A 330 22.01 -12.21 -21.77
C ASP A 330 23.29 -12.65 -22.47
N LEU A 331 23.92 -13.76 -22.02
CA LEU A 331 25.07 -14.37 -22.66
C LEU A 331 24.74 -14.80 -24.10
N ALA A 332 23.61 -15.48 -24.30
CA ALA A 332 23.16 -15.87 -25.62
C ALA A 332 23.02 -14.68 -26.58
N LEU A 333 22.41 -13.58 -26.12
CA LEU A 333 22.28 -12.35 -26.90
C LEU A 333 23.65 -11.73 -27.22
N ALA A 334 24.59 -11.71 -26.27
CA ALA A 334 25.93 -11.21 -26.48
C ALA A 334 26.72 -12.06 -27.51
N LEU A 335 26.60 -13.39 -27.44
CA LEU A 335 27.22 -14.31 -28.36
C LEU A 335 26.66 -14.20 -29.78
N LEU A 336 25.34 -13.93 -29.91
CA LEU A 336 24.74 -13.63 -31.21
C LEU A 336 25.36 -12.43 -31.91
N THR A 337 25.73 -11.38 -31.15
CA THR A 337 26.38 -10.17 -31.72
C THR A 337 27.83 -10.44 -32.21
N GLN A 338 28.43 -11.53 -31.73
CA GLN A 338 29.78 -11.99 -32.09
C GLN A 338 29.76 -13.10 -33.14
N ASP A 339 28.58 -13.45 -33.67
CA ASP A 339 28.36 -14.54 -34.62
C ASP A 339 28.80 -15.96 -34.11
N ARG A 340 28.84 -16.11 -32.75
CA ARG A 340 29.13 -17.39 -32.05
C ARG A 340 27.82 -18.13 -31.78
N LEU A 341 27.25 -18.68 -32.85
CA LEU A 341 25.86 -19.12 -32.88
C LEU A 341 25.61 -20.42 -32.10
N ASP A 342 26.55 -21.36 -32.17
CA ASP A 342 26.55 -22.63 -31.45
C ASP A 342 26.54 -22.39 -29.92
N GLU A 343 27.44 -21.53 -29.45
CA GLU A 343 27.50 -21.15 -28.04
C GLU A 343 26.27 -20.36 -27.61
N ALA A 344 25.70 -19.50 -28.47
CA ALA A 344 24.46 -18.78 -28.18
C ALA A 344 23.28 -19.76 -28.02
N CYS A 345 23.20 -20.78 -28.89
CA CYS A 345 22.18 -21.83 -28.75
C CYS A 345 22.34 -22.61 -27.45
N GLU A 346 23.57 -22.98 -27.08
CA GLU A 346 23.83 -23.72 -25.84
C GLU A 346 23.47 -22.91 -24.59
N ALA A 347 23.83 -21.62 -24.55
CA ALA A 347 23.46 -20.73 -23.45
C ALA A 347 21.93 -20.58 -23.34
N ALA A 348 21.24 -20.38 -24.46
CA ALA A 348 19.77 -20.27 -24.47
C ALA A 348 19.08 -21.60 -24.08
N ARG A 349 19.61 -22.73 -24.53
CA ARG A 349 19.12 -24.07 -24.18
C ARG A 349 19.28 -24.34 -22.69
N THR A 350 20.42 -23.99 -22.11
CA THR A 350 20.70 -24.10 -20.68
C THR A 350 19.68 -23.28 -19.87
N ALA A 351 19.36 -22.04 -20.29
CA ALA A 351 18.32 -21.25 -19.66
C ALA A 351 16.95 -21.94 -19.70
N LEU A 352 16.56 -22.49 -20.86
CA LEU A 352 15.25 -23.14 -21.05
C LEU A 352 15.13 -24.42 -20.23
N THR A 353 16.13 -25.30 -20.29
CA THR A 353 16.11 -26.62 -19.60
C THR A 353 16.10 -26.48 -18.08
N SER A 354 16.51 -25.32 -17.54
CA SER A 354 16.35 -25.01 -16.11
C SER A 354 14.89 -24.99 -15.66
N GLY A 355 13.92 -24.86 -16.58
CA GLY A 355 12.50 -24.68 -16.26
C GLY A 355 12.17 -23.38 -15.51
N ARG A 356 13.13 -22.44 -15.43
CA ARG A 356 13.02 -21.23 -14.61
C ARG A 356 12.82 -19.94 -15.44
N VAL A 357 12.71 -20.05 -16.75
CA VAL A 357 12.38 -18.90 -17.61
C VAL A 357 10.96 -18.42 -17.34
N LEU A 358 10.84 -17.21 -16.83
CA LEU A 358 9.54 -16.62 -16.53
C LEU A 358 8.74 -16.27 -17.78
N PRO A 359 7.41 -16.36 -17.75
CA PRO A 359 6.56 -15.91 -18.85
C PRO A 359 6.84 -14.47 -19.32
N ALA A 360 7.21 -13.58 -18.39
CA ALA A 360 7.59 -12.20 -18.72
C ALA A 360 8.87 -12.11 -19.58
N ASN A 361 9.77 -13.09 -19.51
CA ASN A 361 11.04 -13.13 -20.27
C ASN A 361 10.95 -13.96 -21.57
N ARG A 362 9.80 -14.54 -21.89
CA ARG A 362 9.61 -15.38 -23.08
C ARG A 362 10.07 -14.67 -24.37
N TRP A 363 9.74 -13.40 -24.51
CA TRP A 363 10.08 -12.61 -25.70
C TRP A 363 11.59 -12.54 -25.99
N ARG A 364 12.43 -12.55 -24.94
CA ARG A 364 13.89 -12.54 -25.07
C ARG A 364 14.42 -13.83 -25.70
N VAL A 365 13.88 -14.98 -25.23
CA VAL A 365 14.23 -16.28 -25.79
C VAL A 365 13.71 -16.41 -27.23
N THR A 366 12.52 -15.88 -27.52
CA THR A 366 11.96 -15.84 -28.87
C THR A 366 12.84 -15.02 -29.81
N GLU A 367 13.42 -13.90 -29.35
CA GLU A 367 14.37 -13.07 -30.11
C GLU A 367 15.63 -13.88 -30.51
N ILE A 368 16.21 -14.62 -29.56
CA ILE A 368 17.35 -15.50 -29.81
C ILE A 368 16.98 -16.58 -30.83
N LEU A 369 15.87 -17.28 -30.61
CA LEU A 369 15.43 -18.36 -31.51
C LEU A 369 15.22 -17.84 -32.93
N THR A 370 14.54 -16.71 -33.10
CA THR A 370 14.33 -16.08 -34.42
C THR A 370 15.66 -15.72 -35.11
N ALA A 371 16.63 -15.19 -34.36
CA ALA A 371 17.94 -14.83 -34.91
C ALA A 371 18.72 -16.05 -35.36
N VAL A 372 18.68 -17.16 -34.65
CA VAL A 372 19.35 -18.40 -34.96
C VAL A 372 18.69 -19.11 -36.16
N GLU A 373 17.36 -19.18 -36.19
CA GLU A 373 16.63 -19.83 -37.29
C GLU A 373 16.82 -19.13 -38.62
N SER A 374 16.93 -17.81 -38.61
CA SER A 374 17.21 -17.06 -39.85
C SER A 374 18.54 -17.45 -40.51
N ARG A 375 19.42 -18.19 -39.80
CA ARG A 375 20.77 -18.60 -40.27
C ARG A 375 20.86 -20.08 -40.59
N THR A 376 19.77 -20.84 -40.55
CA THR A 376 19.62 -22.22 -41.01
C THR A 376 20.64 -23.20 -40.35
N LEU A 377 20.82 -23.11 -39.06
CA LEU A 377 21.74 -23.93 -38.26
C LEU A 377 21.09 -25.20 -37.74
N PRO A 378 21.83 -26.35 -37.66
CA PRO A 378 21.30 -27.55 -36.99
C PRO A 378 20.87 -27.32 -35.54
N GLU A 379 21.65 -26.56 -34.80
CA GLU A 379 21.42 -26.21 -33.37
C GLU A 379 20.13 -25.43 -33.16
N ALA A 380 19.62 -24.76 -34.21
CA ALA A 380 18.33 -24.09 -34.18
C ALA A 380 17.15 -25.05 -33.91
N ARG A 381 17.25 -26.28 -34.42
CA ARG A 381 16.24 -27.32 -34.18
C ARG A 381 16.22 -27.72 -32.72
N ASP A 382 17.34 -27.98 -32.11
CA ASP A 382 17.46 -28.40 -30.71
C ASP A 382 17.00 -27.31 -29.76
N LEU A 383 17.34 -26.05 -30.10
CA LEU A 383 16.85 -24.89 -29.34
C LEU A 383 15.33 -24.72 -29.45
N ARG A 384 14.75 -24.96 -30.64
CA ARG A 384 13.29 -24.91 -30.82
C ARG A 384 12.61 -26.03 -30.03
N GLU A 385 13.11 -27.25 -30.05
CA GLU A 385 12.58 -28.37 -29.28
C GLU A 385 12.63 -28.05 -27.76
N ALA A 386 13.74 -27.51 -27.28
CA ALA A 386 13.88 -27.07 -25.90
C ALA A 386 12.86 -25.96 -25.56
N TYR A 387 12.63 -25.01 -26.48
CA TYR A 387 11.66 -23.95 -26.30
C TYR A 387 10.21 -24.46 -26.25
N GLU A 388 9.86 -25.43 -27.08
CA GLU A 388 8.52 -26.06 -27.09
C GLU A 388 8.27 -26.92 -25.84
N THR A 389 9.31 -27.60 -25.37
CA THR A 389 9.22 -28.51 -24.21
C THR A 389 9.27 -27.76 -22.87
N HIS A 390 10.18 -26.83 -22.72
CA HIS A 390 10.51 -26.16 -21.45
C HIS A 390 10.17 -24.68 -21.43
N GLY A 391 9.82 -24.09 -22.57
CA GLY A 391 9.50 -22.67 -22.65
C GLY A 391 8.25 -22.33 -21.85
N PRO A 392 8.15 -21.09 -21.32
CA PRO A 392 7.01 -20.67 -20.54
C PRO A 392 5.74 -20.69 -21.39
N ARG A 393 4.76 -21.50 -20.98
CA ARG A 393 3.50 -21.63 -21.69
C ARG A 393 2.68 -20.34 -21.64
N PRO A 394 2.06 -19.92 -22.77
CA PRO A 394 1.10 -18.81 -22.71
C PRO A 394 -0.09 -19.23 -21.84
N ARG A 395 -0.50 -18.36 -20.91
CA ARG A 395 -1.78 -18.56 -20.23
C ARG A 395 -2.90 -18.47 -21.26
N PRO A 396 -3.88 -19.39 -21.25
CA PRO A 396 -5.07 -19.25 -22.10
C PRO A 396 -5.75 -17.94 -21.76
N ASP A 397 -6.09 -17.17 -22.80
CA ASP A 397 -6.74 -15.87 -22.67
C ASP A 397 -8.15 -16.11 -22.08
N THR A 398 -8.41 -15.62 -20.87
CA THR A 398 -9.69 -15.79 -20.18
C THR A 398 -10.84 -15.01 -20.84
N ARG A 399 -10.62 -14.40 -22.01
CA ARG A 399 -11.65 -13.74 -22.81
C ARG A 399 -12.57 -14.74 -23.53
N ASP A 400 -12.06 -15.90 -23.96
CA ASP A 400 -12.86 -16.89 -24.68
C ASP A 400 -13.83 -17.70 -23.78
N ALA A 401 -13.59 -17.73 -22.47
CA ALA A 401 -14.49 -18.42 -21.53
C ALA A 401 -15.79 -17.66 -21.22
N ARG A 402 -15.91 -16.39 -21.62
CA ARG A 402 -17.14 -15.58 -21.43
C ARG A 402 -18.05 -15.53 -22.65
N THR A 403 -17.55 -15.83 -23.84
CA THR A 403 -18.34 -15.89 -25.06
C THR A 403 -19.04 -17.25 -25.27
N GLY A 404 -18.53 -18.33 -24.70
CA GLY A 404 -19.12 -19.68 -24.81
C GLY A 404 -20.33 -19.93 -23.90
N ARG A 405 -20.71 -19.05 -22.99
CA ARG A 405 -21.89 -19.22 -22.11
C ARG A 405 -23.14 -18.44 -22.56
N ALA A 406 -23.03 -17.64 -23.61
CA ALA A 406 -24.17 -16.85 -24.12
C ALA A 406 -24.93 -17.51 -25.26
N GLU A 407 -24.47 -18.67 -25.80
CA GLU A 407 -25.12 -19.37 -26.93
C GLU A 407 -25.93 -20.59 -26.54
N THR A 408 -25.91 -21.07 -25.28
CA THR A 408 -26.67 -22.26 -24.85
C THR A 408 -28.02 -21.96 -24.19
N ASP A 409 -28.40 -20.69 -24.02
CA ASP A 409 -29.69 -20.32 -23.40
C ASP A 409 -30.75 -19.79 -24.39
N ARG A 410 -30.61 -20.07 -25.68
CA ARG A 410 -31.62 -19.70 -26.72
C ARG A 410 -32.25 -20.86 -27.46
N CYS A 411 -32.26 -22.09 -26.91
CA CYS A 411 -33.03 -23.19 -27.42
C CYS A 411 -33.61 -24.03 -26.27
N THR A 412 -34.67 -23.53 -25.66
CA THR A 412 -35.78 -24.27 -25.06
C THR A 412 -36.97 -23.36 -24.91
#